data_cab7e1728977ae71b620e49f073cf338
#
_entry.id   cab7e1728977ae71b620e49f073cf338
#
_cell.length_a   1.000
_cell.length_b   1.000
_cell.length_c   1.000
_cell.angle_alpha   90.00
_cell.angle_beta   90.00
_cell.angle_gamma   90.00
#
_symmetry.space_group_name_H-M   'P 1'
#
loop_
_entity.id
_entity.type
_entity.pdbx_description
1 polymer ?
#
loop_
_entity_poly.entity_id
_entity_poly.type
_entity_poly.pdbx_seq_one_letter_code
_entity_poly.pdbx_strand_id
1 'polypeptide(L)'
;MMKGYAGALLRKSRLYRRITEWDWTAFGLARSALEKHAGRPLEGARVLDLGCGPRFPALLLFHTFGARATGIDTEVVDPAFGEGAGLRMIRRHGFARFLKSLARGVLFDRGYYRELRRRAERPLLFRGLDIRRMDARALDFPDAHFYLVHSNSVLEHLEDVPRALYELARTLKPGGVASVVIHLFPSLSGGHLLEWAYPDEDLPRAAPPWDHLLENRFPASVPLNRWRERDFRRELEKRFELVEVERYREGERYLTPERERALSAWSREELTTRAFRALLRRR
;
A
#
# COMPACT_ATOMS: atom_id res chain seq x y z
N MET A 1 -22.14 -22.00 -20.61
CA MET A 1 -20.73 -21.53 -20.63
C MET A 1 -20.60 -20.01 -20.73
N MET A 2 -21.24 -19.30 -21.67
CA MET A 2 -21.12 -17.83 -21.81
C MET A 2 -21.51 -17.00 -20.57
N LYS A 3 -22.55 -17.38 -19.82
CA LYS A 3 -22.95 -16.65 -18.58
C LYS A 3 -21.90 -16.67 -17.48
N GLY A 4 -21.12 -17.73 -17.35
CA GLY A 4 -20.02 -17.83 -16.37
C GLY A 4 -18.82 -16.92 -16.69
N TYR A 5 -18.46 -16.82 -17.97
CA TYR A 5 -17.39 -15.92 -18.43
C TYR A 5 -17.74 -14.44 -18.28
N ALA A 6 -18.98 -14.07 -18.60
CA ALA A 6 -19.45 -12.69 -18.41
C ALA A 6 -19.45 -12.30 -16.93
N GLY A 7 -19.88 -13.19 -16.04
CA GLY A 7 -19.85 -12.97 -14.60
C GLY A 7 -18.42 -12.84 -14.03
N ALA A 8 -17.46 -13.63 -14.54
CA ALA A 8 -16.05 -13.54 -14.16
C ALA A 8 -15.40 -12.23 -14.64
N LEU A 9 -15.70 -11.78 -15.85
CA LEU A 9 -15.23 -10.50 -16.42
C LEU A 9 -15.82 -9.30 -15.68
N LEU A 10 -17.10 -9.34 -15.32
CA LEU A 10 -17.76 -8.30 -14.53
C LEU A 10 -17.18 -8.18 -13.12
N ARG A 11 -16.96 -9.33 -12.45
CA ARG A 11 -16.30 -9.38 -11.13
C ARG A 11 -14.88 -8.80 -11.21
N LYS A 12 -14.11 -9.16 -12.23
CA LYS A 12 -12.75 -8.66 -12.46
C LYS A 12 -12.74 -7.15 -12.71
N SER A 13 -13.69 -6.61 -13.48
CA SER A 13 -13.80 -5.16 -13.73
C SER A 13 -14.20 -4.37 -12.48
N ARG A 14 -15.08 -4.91 -11.63
CA ARG A 14 -15.44 -4.30 -10.34
C ARG A 14 -14.24 -4.24 -9.40
N LEU A 15 -13.48 -5.35 -9.32
CA LEU A 15 -12.27 -5.41 -8.50
C LEU A 15 -11.24 -4.36 -8.94
N TYR A 16 -10.99 -4.21 -10.25
CA TYR A 16 -10.06 -3.17 -10.73
C TYR A 16 -10.53 -1.77 -10.43
N ARG A 17 -11.83 -1.46 -10.57
CA ARG A 17 -12.37 -0.16 -10.19
C ARG A 17 -12.14 0.15 -8.73
N ARG A 18 -12.38 -0.81 -7.84
CA ARG A 18 -12.21 -0.65 -6.40
C ARG A 18 -10.74 -0.45 -6.00
N ILE A 19 -9.83 -1.28 -6.54
CA ILE A 19 -8.41 -1.15 -6.26
C ILE A 19 -7.87 0.19 -6.76
N THR A 20 -8.17 0.55 -8.00
CA THR A 20 -7.68 1.81 -8.58
C THR A 20 -8.33 3.03 -7.95
N GLU A 21 -9.54 2.92 -7.40
CA GLU A 21 -10.17 3.97 -6.61
C GLU A 21 -9.41 4.25 -5.32
N TRP A 22 -9.02 3.18 -4.62
CA TRP A 22 -8.18 3.28 -3.44
C TRP A 22 -6.84 3.96 -3.76
N ASP A 23 -6.14 3.49 -4.79
CA ASP A 23 -4.84 4.03 -5.20
C ASP A 23 -4.95 5.51 -5.64
N TRP A 24 -6.01 5.85 -6.38
CA TRP A 24 -6.29 7.22 -6.80
C TRP A 24 -6.60 8.13 -5.62
N THR A 25 -7.42 7.66 -4.68
CA THR A 25 -7.77 8.41 -3.47
C THR A 25 -6.52 8.65 -2.60
N ALA A 26 -5.71 7.62 -2.37
CA ALA A 26 -4.46 7.72 -1.61
C ALA A 26 -3.49 8.72 -2.26
N PHE A 27 -3.33 8.68 -3.58
CA PHE A 27 -2.55 9.67 -4.33
C PHE A 27 -3.11 11.09 -4.15
N GLY A 28 -4.42 11.28 -4.32
CA GLY A 28 -5.09 12.58 -4.19
C GLY A 28 -4.93 13.19 -2.80
N LEU A 29 -5.08 12.36 -1.76
CA LEU A 29 -4.87 12.78 -0.36
C LEU A 29 -3.42 13.17 -0.10
N ALA A 30 -2.45 12.39 -0.58
CA ALA A 30 -1.02 12.70 -0.42
C ALA A 30 -0.63 13.98 -1.19
N ARG A 31 -1.14 14.17 -2.41
CA ARG A 31 -0.97 15.40 -3.17
C ARG A 31 -1.56 16.60 -2.44
N SER A 32 -2.80 16.51 -1.98
CA SER A 32 -3.46 17.58 -1.23
C SER A 32 -2.72 17.93 0.05
N ALA A 33 -2.15 16.92 0.74
CA ALA A 33 -1.33 17.12 1.93
C ALA A 33 -0.07 17.93 1.61
N LEU A 34 0.63 17.61 0.52
CA LEU A 34 1.80 18.36 0.05
C LEU A 34 1.44 19.83 -0.23
N GLU A 35 0.34 20.06 -0.96
CA GLU A 35 -0.10 21.38 -1.34
C GLU A 35 -0.52 22.23 -0.12
N LYS A 36 -1.33 21.65 0.78
CA LYS A 36 -1.89 22.37 1.94
C LYS A 36 -0.92 22.56 3.10
N HIS A 37 -0.10 21.54 3.39
CA HIS A 37 0.69 21.53 4.65
C HIS A 37 2.19 21.74 4.42
N ALA A 38 2.71 21.50 3.19
CA ALA A 38 4.07 21.84 2.83
C ALA A 38 4.17 23.04 1.87
N GLY A 39 3.03 23.62 1.46
CA GLY A 39 2.96 24.81 0.59
C GLY A 39 3.63 24.61 -0.78
N ARG A 40 3.65 23.37 -1.30
CA ARG A 40 4.37 23.03 -2.53
C ARG A 40 3.43 22.39 -3.55
N PRO A 41 3.47 22.81 -4.83
CA PRO A 41 2.83 22.08 -5.91
C PRO A 41 3.50 20.70 -6.09
N LEU A 42 2.75 19.74 -6.59
CA LEU A 42 3.28 18.40 -6.86
C LEU A 42 4.34 18.43 -7.97
N GLU A 43 4.15 19.26 -8.99
CA GLU A 43 5.08 19.40 -10.11
C GLU A 43 6.49 19.80 -9.63
N GLY A 44 7.49 19.04 -10.03
CA GLY A 44 8.88 19.23 -9.63
C GLY A 44 9.21 18.89 -8.17
N ALA A 45 8.22 18.56 -7.33
CA ALA A 45 8.46 18.15 -5.95
C ALA A 45 9.20 16.81 -5.88
N ARG A 46 10.17 16.69 -4.97
CA ARG A 46 10.80 15.40 -4.66
C ARG A 46 9.88 14.60 -3.75
N VAL A 47 9.46 13.41 -4.23
CA VAL A 47 8.52 12.52 -3.55
C VAL A 47 9.16 11.14 -3.40
N LEU A 48 9.03 10.54 -2.22
CA LEU A 48 9.37 9.15 -1.96
C LEU A 48 8.09 8.33 -1.86
N ASP A 49 7.99 7.23 -2.63
CA ASP A 49 7.00 6.18 -2.46
C ASP A 49 7.67 5.00 -1.76
N LEU A 50 7.49 4.90 -0.45
CA LEU A 50 8.10 3.92 0.43
C LEU A 50 7.27 2.63 0.40
N GLY A 51 7.87 1.53 -0.12
CA GLY A 51 7.16 0.28 -0.36
C GLY A 51 6.24 0.39 -1.57
N CYS A 52 6.77 0.84 -2.71
CA CYS A 52 5.97 1.11 -3.92
C CYS A 52 5.28 -0.14 -4.50
N GLY A 53 5.70 -1.33 -4.09
CA GLY A 53 5.14 -2.60 -4.51
C GLY A 53 5.36 -2.90 -6.00
N PRO A 54 4.89 -4.08 -6.46
CA PRO A 54 5.17 -4.56 -7.81
C PRO A 54 4.37 -3.87 -8.92
N ARG A 55 3.35 -3.08 -8.59
CA ARG A 55 2.54 -2.27 -9.53
C ARG A 55 2.84 -0.79 -9.42
N PHE A 56 3.53 -0.37 -8.38
CA PHE A 56 3.96 1.02 -8.11
C PHE A 56 2.91 2.10 -8.44
N PRO A 57 1.63 1.94 -8.00
CA PRO A 57 0.54 2.84 -8.41
C PRO A 57 0.78 4.29 -8.02
N ALA A 58 1.18 4.55 -6.78
CA ALA A 58 1.42 5.90 -6.30
C ALA A 58 2.63 6.53 -6.97
N LEU A 59 3.76 5.80 -7.09
CA LEU A 59 4.93 6.25 -7.83
C LEU A 59 4.58 6.65 -9.26
N LEU A 60 3.83 5.78 -9.97
CA LEU A 60 3.41 6.02 -11.35
C LEU A 60 2.55 7.27 -11.48
N LEU A 61 1.62 7.49 -10.55
CA LEU A 61 0.78 8.68 -10.52
C LEU A 61 1.61 9.93 -10.19
N PHE A 62 2.44 9.91 -9.15
CA PHE A 62 3.32 11.04 -8.83
C PHE A 62 4.19 11.43 -10.02
N HIS A 63 4.83 10.45 -10.68
CA HIS A 63 5.64 10.69 -11.87
C HIS A 63 4.79 11.24 -13.04
N THR A 64 3.62 10.65 -13.31
CA THR A 64 2.69 11.11 -14.36
C THR A 64 2.23 12.54 -14.15
N PHE A 65 2.11 12.98 -12.91
CA PHE A 65 1.71 14.35 -12.55
C PHE A 65 2.90 15.29 -12.29
N GLY A 66 4.08 14.95 -12.78
CA GLY A 66 5.24 15.84 -12.86
C GLY A 66 6.13 15.90 -11.62
N ALA A 67 5.90 15.05 -10.61
CA ALA A 67 6.82 14.96 -9.47
C ALA A 67 8.15 14.30 -9.86
N ARG A 68 9.23 14.65 -9.18
CA ARG A 68 10.49 13.91 -9.15
C ARG A 68 10.35 12.79 -8.13
N ALA A 69 9.65 11.73 -8.53
CA ALA A 69 9.26 10.64 -7.64
C ALA A 69 10.27 9.50 -7.72
N THR A 70 10.66 8.97 -6.56
CA THR A 70 11.46 7.75 -6.40
C THR A 70 10.64 6.74 -5.62
N GLY A 71 10.51 5.52 -6.15
CA GLY A 71 9.91 4.39 -5.45
C GLY A 71 10.98 3.48 -4.88
N ILE A 72 10.76 2.98 -3.67
CA ILE A 72 11.63 1.96 -3.09
C ILE A 72 10.82 0.75 -2.64
N ASP A 73 11.42 -0.43 -2.76
CA ASP A 73 10.88 -1.69 -2.26
C ASP A 73 12.02 -2.68 -2.02
N THR A 74 11.84 -3.63 -1.13
CA THR A 74 12.81 -4.73 -0.91
C THR A 74 12.77 -5.75 -2.03
N GLU A 75 11.62 -5.91 -2.69
CA GLU A 75 11.40 -6.77 -3.85
C GLU A 75 11.16 -5.94 -5.12
N VAL A 76 12.19 -5.31 -5.66
CA VAL A 76 12.06 -4.62 -6.95
C VAL A 76 11.82 -5.65 -8.05
N VAL A 77 10.62 -5.65 -8.59
CA VAL A 77 10.33 -6.24 -9.88
C VAL A 77 10.69 -5.18 -10.93
N ASP A 78 11.74 -5.44 -11.73
CA ASP A 78 12.07 -4.61 -12.89
C ASP A 78 10.78 -4.40 -13.70
N PRO A 79 10.30 -3.16 -13.89
CA PRO A 79 9.08 -2.96 -14.66
C PRO A 79 9.29 -3.58 -16.05
N ALA A 80 8.47 -4.58 -16.38
CA ALA A 80 8.60 -5.35 -17.61
C ALA A 80 8.24 -4.53 -18.89
N PHE A 81 8.44 -3.20 -18.85
CA PHE A 81 8.00 -2.24 -19.86
C PHE A 81 9.18 -1.47 -20.52
N GLY A 82 10.28 -2.14 -20.83
CA GLY A 82 11.37 -1.52 -21.58
C GLY A 82 12.09 -2.54 -22.45
N GLU A 83 12.75 -2.06 -23.51
CA GLU A 83 13.60 -2.92 -24.35
C GLU A 83 14.63 -3.65 -23.48
N GLY A 84 14.67 -4.98 -23.58
CA GLY A 84 15.56 -5.84 -22.79
C GLY A 84 15.12 -6.15 -21.34
N ALA A 85 13.97 -5.64 -20.85
CA ALA A 85 13.49 -5.92 -19.50
C ALA A 85 13.26 -7.40 -19.26
N GLY A 86 12.71 -8.13 -20.23
CA GLY A 86 12.52 -9.57 -20.16
C GLY A 86 13.82 -10.34 -19.99
N LEU A 87 14.85 -9.96 -20.73
CA LEU A 87 16.17 -10.60 -20.67
C LEU A 87 16.88 -10.32 -19.33
N ARG A 88 16.78 -9.09 -18.82
CA ARG A 88 17.28 -8.73 -17.49
C ARG A 88 16.60 -9.50 -16.38
N MET A 89 15.27 -9.66 -16.46
CA MET A 89 14.48 -10.42 -15.50
C MET A 89 14.84 -11.91 -15.50
N ILE A 90 15.01 -12.53 -16.68
CA ILE A 90 15.46 -13.92 -16.82
C ILE A 90 16.82 -14.11 -16.18
N ARG A 91 17.78 -13.21 -16.46
CA ARG A 91 19.15 -13.27 -15.91
C ARG A 91 19.19 -13.09 -14.39
N ARG A 92 18.35 -12.21 -13.81
CA ARG A 92 18.37 -11.90 -12.39
C ARG A 92 17.50 -12.84 -11.54
N HIS A 93 16.38 -13.33 -12.07
CA HIS A 93 15.33 -14.00 -11.30
C HIS A 93 14.89 -15.35 -11.86
N GLY A 94 15.45 -15.77 -13.00
CA GLY A 94 15.12 -17.03 -13.66
C GLY A 94 13.84 -17.01 -14.51
N PHE A 95 13.76 -17.96 -15.43
CA PHE A 95 12.70 -18.06 -16.46
C PHE A 95 11.30 -18.26 -15.86
N ALA A 96 11.19 -19.04 -14.77
CA ALA A 96 9.89 -19.28 -14.12
C ALA A 96 9.29 -18.00 -13.51
N ARG A 97 10.11 -17.12 -12.94
CA ARG A 97 9.66 -15.83 -12.39
C ARG A 97 9.30 -14.85 -13.50
N PHE A 98 10.03 -14.87 -14.62
CA PHE A 98 9.68 -14.14 -15.84
C PHE A 98 8.30 -14.55 -16.37
N LEU A 99 8.03 -15.85 -16.53
CA LEU A 99 6.73 -16.36 -16.98
C LEU A 99 5.57 -15.97 -16.04
N LYS A 100 5.77 -16.06 -14.72
CA LYS A 100 4.77 -15.61 -13.74
C LYS A 100 4.49 -14.10 -13.86
N SER A 101 5.52 -13.28 -14.03
CA SER A 101 5.38 -11.83 -14.21
C SER A 101 4.70 -11.46 -15.52
N LEU A 102 5.05 -12.17 -16.60
CA LEU A 102 4.41 -11.99 -17.90
C LEU A 102 2.92 -12.40 -17.86
N ALA A 103 2.61 -13.55 -17.28
CA ALA A 103 1.23 -14.01 -17.11
C ALA A 103 0.41 -13.02 -16.25
N ARG A 104 0.98 -12.53 -15.15
CA ARG A 104 0.36 -11.49 -14.33
C ARG A 104 0.13 -10.21 -15.12
N GLY A 105 1.14 -9.73 -15.85
CA GLY A 105 1.07 -8.52 -16.67
C GLY A 105 -0.04 -8.60 -17.72
N VAL A 106 -0.12 -9.73 -18.44
CA VAL A 106 -1.15 -9.93 -19.48
C VAL A 106 -2.55 -10.11 -18.88
N LEU A 107 -2.67 -10.93 -17.82
CA LEU A 107 -3.96 -11.33 -17.27
C LEU A 107 -4.57 -10.32 -16.32
N PHE A 108 -3.75 -9.55 -15.59
CA PHE A 108 -4.21 -8.69 -14.50
C PHE A 108 -3.80 -7.22 -14.66
N ASP A 109 -2.56 -6.93 -15.01
CA ASP A 109 -2.06 -5.55 -14.93
C ASP A 109 -2.59 -4.65 -16.05
N ARG A 110 -2.87 -5.19 -17.25
CA ARG A 110 -3.46 -4.41 -18.36
C ARG A 110 -4.83 -3.82 -17.99
N GLY A 111 -5.69 -4.59 -17.34
CA GLY A 111 -7.01 -4.12 -16.90
C GLY A 111 -6.90 -3.08 -15.81
N TYR A 112 -6.00 -3.30 -14.87
CA TYR A 112 -5.70 -2.37 -13.78
C TYR A 112 -5.20 -1.02 -14.31
N TYR A 113 -4.15 -0.99 -15.13
CA TYR A 113 -3.60 0.27 -15.66
C TYR A 113 -4.54 1.00 -16.63
N ARG A 114 -5.41 0.27 -17.34
CA ARG A 114 -6.47 0.88 -18.13
C ARG A 114 -7.44 1.69 -17.25
N GLU A 115 -7.85 1.09 -16.13
CA GLU A 115 -8.76 1.75 -15.20
C GLU A 115 -8.06 2.91 -14.46
N LEU A 116 -6.80 2.74 -14.07
CA LEU A 116 -6.01 3.82 -13.46
C LEU A 116 -5.81 5.00 -14.42
N ARG A 117 -5.52 4.73 -15.70
CA ARG A 117 -5.45 5.75 -16.77
C ARG A 117 -6.76 6.50 -16.92
N ARG A 118 -7.90 5.79 -16.86
CA ARG A 118 -9.23 6.41 -16.96
C ARG A 118 -9.45 7.40 -15.82
N ARG A 119 -9.02 7.06 -14.59
CA ARG A 119 -9.13 7.95 -13.43
C ARG A 119 -8.19 9.14 -13.53
N ALA A 120 -6.97 8.91 -14.02
CA ALA A 120 -5.97 9.96 -14.18
C ALA A 120 -6.31 10.96 -15.33
N GLU A 121 -7.25 10.61 -16.21
CA GLU A 121 -7.68 11.39 -17.39
C GLU A 121 -6.51 11.82 -18.29
N ARG A 122 -5.42 11.05 -18.25
CA ARG A 122 -4.20 11.28 -19.04
C ARG A 122 -3.42 9.98 -19.25
N PRO A 123 -2.52 9.93 -20.25
CA PRO A 123 -1.61 8.80 -20.42
C PRO A 123 -0.72 8.63 -19.20
N LEU A 124 -0.58 7.39 -18.69
CA LEU A 124 0.35 7.06 -17.63
C LEU A 124 1.78 7.00 -18.19
N LEU A 125 2.73 7.65 -17.52
CA LEU A 125 4.13 7.78 -17.94
C LEU A 125 4.99 6.71 -17.27
N PHE A 126 5.22 5.60 -17.97
CA PHE A 126 6.06 4.50 -17.47
C PHE A 126 7.56 4.74 -17.73
N ARG A 127 7.90 5.57 -18.71
CA ARG A 127 9.31 5.85 -19.03
C ARG A 127 9.90 6.82 -18.02
N GLY A 128 11.10 6.50 -17.54
CA GLY A 128 11.83 7.37 -16.60
C GLY A 128 11.42 7.19 -15.13
N LEU A 129 10.68 6.14 -14.79
CA LEU A 129 10.41 5.79 -13.39
C LEU A 129 11.72 5.44 -12.67
N ASP A 130 11.96 6.06 -11.52
CA ASP A 130 13.06 5.74 -10.62
C ASP A 130 12.57 4.76 -9.54
N ILE A 131 12.89 3.48 -9.70
CA ILE A 131 12.54 2.41 -8.76
C ILE A 131 13.84 1.79 -8.26
N ARG A 132 14.03 1.76 -6.92
CA ARG A 132 15.25 1.26 -6.30
C ARG A 132 14.95 0.14 -5.32
N ARG A 133 15.82 -0.88 -5.32
CA ARG A 133 15.80 -1.88 -4.26
C ARG A 133 16.46 -1.29 -3.02
N MET A 134 15.67 -1.11 -1.94
CA MET A 134 16.14 -0.46 -0.73
C MET A 134 15.31 -0.88 0.47
N ASP A 135 15.95 -0.96 1.64
CA ASP A 135 15.27 -1.20 2.91
C ASP A 135 14.84 0.15 3.52
N ALA A 136 13.61 0.24 3.96
CA ALA A 136 13.08 1.42 4.64
C ALA A 136 13.83 1.80 5.91
N ARG A 137 14.56 0.84 6.50
CA ARG A 137 15.37 1.03 7.71
C ARG A 137 16.77 1.60 7.45
N ALA A 138 17.17 1.71 6.18
CA ALA A 138 18.48 2.20 5.77
C ALA A 138 18.36 2.90 4.41
N LEU A 139 17.84 4.13 4.42
CA LEU A 139 17.59 4.90 3.20
C LEU A 139 18.88 5.58 2.71
N ASP A 140 19.30 5.23 1.50
CA ASP A 140 20.43 5.87 0.80
C ASP A 140 19.99 7.17 0.12
N PHE A 141 19.52 8.11 0.95
CA PHE A 141 19.19 9.47 0.54
C PHE A 141 19.77 10.47 1.54
N PRO A 142 20.12 11.69 1.07
CA PRO A 142 20.54 12.77 1.97
C PRO A 142 19.45 13.14 2.97
N ASP A 143 19.85 13.77 4.07
CA ASP A 143 18.94 14.42 4.99
C ASP A 143 18.14 15.51 4.29
N ALA A 144 16.89 15.71 4.73
CA ALA A 144 16.03 16.77 4.21
C ALA A 144 15.90 16.75 2.66
N HIS A 145 15.75 15.57 2.07
CA HIS A 145 15.70 15.40 0.61
C HIS A 145 14.28 15.55 0.04
N PHE A 146 13.29 14.93 0.66
CA PHE A 146 11.92 14.84 0.13
C PHE A 146 10.99 15.90 0.72
N TYR A 147 10.03 16.37 -0.06
CA TYR A 147 8.92 17.20 0.42
C TYR A 147 7.72 16.37 0.86
N LEU A 148 7.55 15.20 0.22
CA LEU A 148 6.48 14.26 0.52
C LEU A 148 7.06 12.84 0.60
N VAL A 149 6.66 12.11 1.62
CA VAL A 149 6.78 10.65 1.66
C VAL A 149 5.37 10.07 1.64
N HIS A 150 5.14 9.13 0.72
CA HIS A 150 3.95 8.31 0.67
C HIS A 150 4.31 6.88 1.09
N SER A 151 3.44 6.22 1.84
CA SER A 151 3.58 4.81 2.17
C SER A 151 2.20 4.21 2.37
N ASN A 152 1.95 3.05 1.76
CA ASN A 152 0.66 2.39 1.84
C ASN A 152 0.84 0.89 2.14
N SER A 153 0.43 0.48 3.34
CA SER A 153 0.50 -0.90 3.81
C SER A 153 1.92 -1.48 3.77
N VAL A 154 2.84 -0.80 4.47
CA VAL A 154 4.26 -1.19 4.56
C VAL A 154 4.71 -1.33 6.00
N LEU A 155 4.35 -0.37 6.88
CA LEU A 155 4.88 -0.32 8.24
C LEU A 155 4.47 -1.54 9.08
N GLU A 156 3.34 -2.16 8.79
CA GLU A 156 2.89 -3.41 9.42
C GLU A 156 3.77 -4.63 9.10
N HIS A 157 4.58 -4.54 8.05
CA HIS A 157 5.49 -5.61 7.61
C HIS A 157 6.91 -5.45 8.14
N LEU A 158 7.22 -4.33 8.79
CA LEU A 158 8.56 -4.03 9.28
C LEU A 158 8.76 -4.58 10.70
N GLU A 159 9.89 -5.24 10.92
CA GLU A 159 10.30 -5.67 12.27
C GLU A 159 10.73 -4.50 13.14
N ASP A 160 11.47 -3.54 12.56
CA ASP A 160 11.96 -2.34 13.25
C ASP A 160 11.31 -1.08 12.69
N VAL A 161 10.05 -0.86 13.10
CA VAL A 161 9.28 0.34 12.75
C VAL A 161 9.97 1.62 13.27
N PRO A 162 10.49 1.71 14.50
CA PRO A 162 11.20 2.89 14.99
C PRO A 162 12.35 3.33 14.10
N ARG A 163 13.13 2.38 13.57
CA ARG A 163 14.25 2.66 12.69
C ARG A 163 13.78 3.19 11.33
N ALA A 164 12.75 2.59 10.75
CA ALA A 164 12.17 3.08 9.50
C ALA A 164 11.60 4.50 9.66
N LEU A 165 10.90 4.78 10.76
CA LEU A 165 10.39 6.11 11.06
C LEU A 165 11.49 7.15 11.29
N TYR A 166 12.64 6.74 11.84
CA TYR A 166 13.82 7.58 11.93
C TYR A 166 14.32 7.99 10.54
N GLU A 167 14.52 7.03 9.64
CA GLU A 167 14.96 7.29 8.27
C GLU A 167 13.96 8.15 7.48
N LEU A 168 12.66 7.89 7.67
CA LEU A 168 11.59 8.68 7.08
C LEU A 168 11.66 10.14 7.56
N ALA A 169 11.81 10.36 8.86
CA ALA A 169 11.97 11.70 9.42
C ALA A 169 13.26 12.38 8.94
N ARG A 170 14.38 11.65 8.91
CA ARG A 170 15.68 12.17 8.46
C ARG A 170 15.62 12.67 7.02
N THR A 171 15.02 11.85 6.13
CA THR A 171 14.98 12.15 4.69
C THR A 171 13.91 13.16 4.29
N LEU A 172 12.87 13.37 5.11
CA LEU A 172 11.91 14.45 4.92
C LEU A 172 12.54 15.81 5.21
N LYS A 173 12.19 16.82 4.44
CA LYS A 173 12.54 18.24 4.74
C LYS A 173 11.85 18.73 6.01
N PRO A 174 12.44 19.70 6.73
CA PRO A 174 11.69 20.46 7.72
C PRO A 174 10.40 21.03 7.10
N GLY A 175 9.26 20.83 7.75
CA GLY A 175 7.95 21.17 7.22
C GLY A 175 7.44 20.26 6.07
N GLY A 176 8.22 19.29 5.64
CA GLY A 176 7.76 18.25 4.72
C GLY A 176 6.74 17.33 5.36
N VAL A 177 5.94 16.68 4.55
CA VAL A 177 4.81 15.84 4.99
C VAL A 177 4.97 14.39 4.62
N ALA A 178 4.41 13.49 5.44
CA ALA A 178 4.25 12.10 5.08
C ALA A 178 2.77 11.69 5.16
N SER A 179 2.29 10.99 4.13
CA SER A 179 0.98 10.36 4.10
C SER A 179 1.19 8.86 4.20
N VAL A 180 0.89 8.29 5.36
CA VAL A 180 1.08 6.87 5.62
C VAL A 180 -0.25 6.19 5.89
N VAL A 181 -0.49 5.07 5.21
CA VAL A 181 -1.62 4.17 5.49
C VAL A 181 -1.06 2.90 6.09
N ILE A 182 -1.57 2.50 7.24
CA ILE A 182 -1.11 1.33 7.99
C ILE A 182 -2.28 0.38 8.18
N HIS A 183 -2.14 -0.85 7.70
CA HIS A 183 -3.10 -1.90 7.90
C HIS A 183 -2.94 -2.48 9.31
N LEU A 184 -4.04 -2.66 10.02
CA LEU A 184 -4.01 -3.05 11.42
C LEU A 184 -4.21 -4.55 11.61
N PHE A 185 -3.29 -5.19 12.33
CA PHE A 185 -3.35 -6.62 12.62
C PHE A 185 -4.64 -7.09 13.31
N PRO A 186 -5.28 -6.34 14.25
CA PRO A 186 -6.52 -6.78 14.86
C PRO A 186 -7.74 -6.84 13.94
N SER A 187 -7.69 -6.20 12.78
CA SER A 187 -8.83 -6.12 11.87
C SER A 187 -9.18 -7.47 11.22
N LEU A 188 -10.35 -7.58 10.64
CA LEU A 188 -10.80 -8.78 9.94
C LEU A 188 -9.82 -9.26 8.86
N SER A 189 -9.27 -8.33 8.08
CA SER A 189 -8.28 -8.61 7.05
C SER A 189 -6.83 -8.52 7.54
N GLY A 190 -6.61 -8.28 8.83
CA GLY A 190 -5.28 -8.08 9.43
C GLY A 190 -4.36 -9.29 9.37
N GLY A 191 -4.90 -10.49 9.16
CA GLY A 191 -4.11 -11.69 8.86
C GLY A 191 -3.60 -11.77 7.42
N HIS A 192 -3.86 -10.77 6.57
CA HIS A 192 -3.44 -10.65 5.17
C HIS A 192 -3.82 -11.85 4.29
N LEU A 193 -4.91 -12.54 4.63
CA LEU A 193 -5.48 -13.58 3.79
C LEU A 193 -6.22 -12.98 2.61
N LEU A 194 -5.94 -13.47 1.41
CA LEU A 194 -6.51 -12.93 0.16
C LEU A 194 -8.05 -12.94 0.16
N GLU A 195 -8.67 -13.97 0.75
CA GLU A 195 -10.11 -14.14 0.84
C GLU A 195 -10.81 -13.14 1.78
N TRP A 196 -10.06 -12.49 2.67
CA TRP A 196 -10.52 -11.42 3.55
C TRP A 196 -10.06 -10.02 3.11
N ALA A 197 -9.26 -9.93 2.03
CA ALA A 197 -8.83 -8.63 1.49
C ALA A 197 -10.00 -7.74 1.04
N TYR A 198 -11.10 -8.37 0.62
CA TYR A 198 -12.34 -7.71 0.19
C TYR A 198 -13.55 -8.35 0.89
N PRO A 199 -13.80 -8.02 2.18
CA PRO A 199 -14.82 -8.71 2.97
C PRO A 199 -16.23 -8.51 2.44
N ASP A 200 -16.51 -7.44 1.70
CA ASP A 200 -17.83 -7.16 1.12
C ASP A 200 -18.10 -7.92 -0.19
N GLU A 201 -17.09 -8.54 -0.77
CA GLU A 201 -17.27 -9.38 -1.96
C GLU A 201 -17.76 -10.78 -1.55
N ASP A 202 -18.63 -11.36 -2.39
CA ASP A 202 -19.09 -12.73 -2.23
C ASP A 202 -18.05 -13.69 -2.82
N LEU A 203 -17.00 -13.96 -2.04
CA LEU A 203 -15.92 -14.87 -2.38
C LEU A 203 -15.98 -16.12 -1.51
N PRO A 204 -15.62 -17.30 -2.04
CA PRO A 204 -15.41 -18.49 -1.22
C PRO A 204 -14.34 -18.21 -0.16
N ARG A 205 -14.61 -18.56 1.11
CA ARG A 205 -13.71 -18.37 2.24
C ARG A 205 -13.53 -19.69 2.97
N ALA A 206 -12.27 -20.16 3.02
CA ALA A 206 -11.90 -21.33 3.80
C ALA A 206 -11.59 -20.95 5.25
N ALA A 207 -10.94 -19.80 5.45
CA ALA A 207 -10.61 -19.30 6.78
C ALA A 207 -11.82 -18.60 7.41
N PRO A 208 -12.15 -18.91 8.68
CA PRO A 208 -13.17 -18.17 9.41
C PRO A 208 -12.73 -16.71 9.67
N PRO A 209 -13.71 -15.81 9.94
CA PRO A 209 -13.40 -14.43 10.30
C PRO A 209 -12.47 -14.37 11.52
N TRP A 210 -11.42 -13.54 11.45
CA TRP A 210 -10.40 -13.37 12.51
C TRP A 210 -9.65 -14.64 12.90
N ASP A 211 -9.50 -15.62 11.99
CA ASP A 211 -8.75 -16.85 12.27
C ASP A 211 -7.34 -16.56 12.84
N HIS A 212 -6.66 -15.54 12.31
CA HIS A 212 -5.32 -15.11 12.75
C HIS A 212 -5.24 -14.61 14.21
N LEU A 213 -6.37 -14.23 14.82
CA LEU A 213 -6.46 -13.85 16.23
C LEU A 213 -6.95 -14.99 17.13
N LEU A 214 -7.49 -16.05 16.54
CA LEU A 214 -8.04 -17.20 17.24
C LEU A 214 -7.08 -18.39 17.12
N GLU A 215 -7.35 -19.30 16.21
CA GLU A 215 -6.59 -20.54 16.04
C GLU A 215 -5.37 -20.40 15.10
N ASN A 216 -5.39 -19.37 14.26
CA ASN A 216 -4.35 -19.09 13.24
C ASN A 216 -4.03 -20.31 12.37
N ARG A 217 -5.07 -21.04 11.96
CA ARG A 217 -4.94 -22.21 11.07
C ARG A 217 -4.45 -21.84 9.67
N PHE A 218 -4.70 -20.59 9.29
CA PHE A 218 -4.30 -20.02 8.02
C PHE A 218 -3.32 -18.86 8.26
N PRO A 219 -2.04 -19.12 8.54
CA PRO A 219 -1.07 -18.08 8.86
C PRO A 219 -0.79 -17.19 7.64
N ALA A 220 -0.48 -15.93 7.91
CA ALA A 220 -0.05 -14.98 6.88
C ALA A 220 1.21 -15.49 6.16
N SER A 221 1.25 -15.31 4.84
CA SER A 221 2.42 -15.63 4.00
C SER A 221 3.49 -14.53 4.01
N VAL A 222 3.25 -13.43 4.72
CA VAL A 222 4.12 -12.26 4.83
C VAL A 222 4.39 -11.94 6.31
N PRO A 223 5.55 -11.36 6.66
CA PRO A 223 5.81 -10.90 8.03
C PRO A 223 4.79 -9.86 8.46
N LEU A 224 4.36 -9.92 9.73
CA LEU A 224 3.47 -8.94 10.36
C LEU A 224 3.99 -8.64 11.77
N ASN A 225 4.17 -7.36 12.10
CA ASN A 225 4.66 -6.96 13.42
C ASN A 225 3.58 -6.99 14.51
N ARG A 226 2.31 -7.18 14.14
CA ARG A 226 1.16 -7.34 15.04
C ARG A 226 0.89 -6.15 15.96
N TRP A 227 1.39 -4.97 15.60
CA TRP A 227 1.16 -3.76 16.38
C TRP A 227 -0.30 -3.30 16.29
N ARG A 228 -0.75 -2.64 17.38
CA ARG A 228 -2.03 -1.94 17.44
C ARG A 228 -1.86 -0.49 16.96
N GLU A 229 -2.95 0.18 16.60
CA GLU A 229 -2.92 1.61 16.21
C GLU A 229 -2.17 2.47 17.23
N ARG A 230 -2.42 2.25 18.54
CA ARG A 230 -1.75 2.99 19.62
C ARG A 230 -0.21 2.85 19.61
N ASP A 231 0.31 1.70 19.19
CA ASP A 231 1.74 1.44 19.14
C ASP A 231 2.38 2.22 18.00
N PHE A 232 1.76 2.19 16.82
CA PHE A 232 2.19 3.02 15.69
C PHE A 232 2.12 4.51 16.01
N ARG A 233 0.99 4.99 16.58
CA ARG A 233 0.84 6.42 16.92
C ARG A 233 1.90 6.89 17.90
N ARG A 234 2.17 6.12 18.96
CA ARG A 234 3.21 6.42 19.93
C ARG A 234 4.58 6.61 19.27
N GLU A 235 4.95 5.78 18.30
CA GLU A 235 6.24 5.90 17.60
C GLU A 235 6.24 7.04 16.58
N LEU A 236 5.13 7.27 15.88
CA LEU A 236 4.96 8.40 14.97
C LEU A 236 5.11 9.74 15.71
N GLU A 237 4.45 9.90 16.85
CA GLU A 237 4.44 11.14 17.65
C GLU A 237 5.81 11.53 18.22
N LYS A 238 6.76 10.60 18.30
CA LYS A 238 8.15 10.90 18.71
C LYS A 238 8.90 11.81 17.72
N ARG A 239 8.52 11.79 16.44
CA ARG A 239 9.27 12.45 15.34
C ARG A 239 8.42 13.39 14.51
N PHE A 240 7.11 13.19 14.53
CA PHE A 240 6.17 13.91 13.70
C PHE A 240 5.09 14.58 14.54
N GLU A 241 4.50 15.62 13.99
CA GLU A 241 3.20 16.11 14.37
C GLU A 241 2.15 15.30 13.59
N LEU A 242 1.18 14.72 14.27
CA LEU A 242 0.01 14.10 13.63
C LEU A 242 -0.96 15.22 13.26
N VAL A 243 -1.03 15.55 11.97
CA VAL A 243 -1.91 16.61 11.45
C VAL A 243 -3.33 16.11 11.30
N GLU A 244 -3.49 14.87 10.80
CA GLU A 244 -4.79 14.25 10.55
C GLU A 244 -4.68 12.75 10.72
N VAL A 245 -5.74 12.12 11.26
CA VAL A 245 -5.89 10.67 11.33
C VAL A 245 -7.27 10.30 10.81
N GLU A 246 -7.31 9.43 9.81
CA GLU A 246 -8.53 8.87 9.24
C GLU A 246 -8.51 7.35 9.38
N ARG A 247 -9.66 6.76 9.80
CA ARG A 247 -9.79 5.32 9.97
C ARG A 247 -10.71 4.73 8.92
N TYR A 248 -10.29 3.61 8.36
CA TYR A 248 -11.06 2.82 7.40
C TYR A 248 -11.68 1.62 8.12
N ARG A 249 -13.00 1.47 8.03
CA ARG A 249 -13.74 0.44 8.73
C ARG A 249 -14.01 -0.77 7.84
N GLU A 250 -14.08 -1.95 8.48
CA GLU A 250 -14.47 -3.19 7.83
C GLU A 250 -15.05 -4.21 8.85
N GLY A 251 -15.68 -5.26 8.34
CA GLY A 251 -15.92 -6.49 9.09
C GLY A 251 -17.06 -6.45 10.10
N GLU A 252 -17.73 -5.31 10.33
CA GLU A 252 -18.79 -5.19 11.36
C GLU A 252 -19.86 -6.28 11.26
N ARG A 253 -20.29 -6.62 10.04
CA ARG A 253 -21.31 -7.66 9.78
C ARG A 253 -20.89 -9.07 10.21
N TYR A 254 -19.60 -9.32 10.38
CA TYR A 254 -19.03 -10.61 10.80
C TYR A 254 -18.78 -10.68 12.30
N LEU A 255 -18.83 -9.55 13.00
CA LEU A 255 -18.57 -9.45 14.44
C LEU A 255 -19.84 -9.75 15.23
N THR A 256 -20.16 -11.05 15.38
CA THR A 256 -21.28 -11.50 16.21
C THR A 256 -20.94 -11.36 17.71
N PRO A 257 -21.94 -11.29 18.61
CA PRO A 257 -21.70 -11.23 20.06
C PRO A 257 -20.84 -12.39 20.59
N GLU A 258 -20.94 -13.56 19.98
CA GLU A 258 -20.13 -14.73 20.32
C GLU A 258 -18.65 -14.51 19.96
N ARG A 259 -18.36 -14.02 18.74
CA ARG A 259 -17.01 -13.68 18.31
C ARG A 259 -16.40 -12.54 19.10
N GLU A 260 -17.21 -11.54 19.44
CA GLU A 260 -16.75 -10.42 20.28
C GLU A 260 -16.31 -10.91 21.66
N ARG A 261 -17.04 -11.87 22.25
CA ARG A 261 -16.60 -12.53 23.49
C ARG A 261 -15.35 -13.35 23.32
N ALA A 262 -15.23 -14.13 22.24
CA ALA A 262 -14.03 -14.92 21.96
C ALA A 262 -12.80 -14.05 21.69
N LEU A 263 -12.98 -12.84 21.18
CA LEU A 263 -11.95 -11.86 20.85
C LEU A 263 -11.83 -10.75 21.91
N SER A 264 -12.24 -11.01 23.15
CA SER A 264 -12.30 -10.00 24.23
C SER A 264 -10.98 -9.32 24.60
N ALA A 265 -9.84 -9.83 24.12
CA ALA A 265 -8.52 -9.17 24.22
C ALA A 265 -8.41 -7.91 23.33
N TRP A 266 -9.38 -7.71 22.42
CA TRP A 266 -9.42 -6.61 21.46
C TRP A 266 -10.75 -5.86 21.59
N SER A 267 -10.70 -4.54 21.51
CA SER A 267 -11.92 -3.74 21.49
C SER A 267 -12.66 -3.92 20.16
N ARG A 268 -13.97 -3.68 20.17
CA ARG A 268 -14.78 -3.65 18.93
C ARG A 268 -14.18 -2.69 17.90
N GLU A 269 -13.69 -1.54 18.35
CA GLU A 269 -13.05 -0.58 17.46
C GLU A 269 -11.79 -1.15 16.79
N GLU A 270 -10.91 -1.84 17.54
CA GLU A 270 -9.73 -2.48 16.97
C GLU A 270 -10.10 -3.57 15.97
N LEU A 271 -11.09 -4.39 16.27
CA LEU A 271 -11.55 -5.49 15.40
C LEU A 271 -12.17 -4.98 14.08
N THR A 272 -12.79 -3.80 14.11
CA THR A 272 -13.48 -3.23 12.94
C THR A 272 -12.72 -2.11 12.24
N THR A 273 -11.55 -1.73 12.73
CA THR A 273 -10.68 -0.76 12.04
C THR A 273 -9.67 -1.49 11.18
N ARG A 274 -9.91 -1.52 9.86
CA ARG A 274 -9.02 -2.13 8.88
C ARG A 274 -7.63 -1.50 8.87
N ALA A 275 -7.62 -0.20 8.74
CA ALA A 275 -6.41 0.59 8.60
C ALA A 275 -6.64 2.01 9.11
N PHE A 276 -5.58 2.72 9.35
CA PHE A 276 -5.65 4.17 9.50
C PHE A 276 -4.66 4.85 8.57
N ARG A 277 -5.04 6.03 8.09
CA ARG A 277 -4.17 6.97 7.41
C ARG A 277 -3.73 8.03 8.43
N ALA A 278 -2.44 8.25 8.54
CA ALA A 278 -1.88 9.36 9.28
C ALA A 278 -1.24 10.35 8.31
N LEU A 279 -1.67 11.60 8.39
CA LEU A 279 -0.95 12.71 7.79
C LEU A 279 0.00 13.27 8.84
N LEU A 280 1.28 13.25 8.53
CA LEU A 280 2.38 13.57 9.40
C LEU A 280 3.12 14.80 8.87
N ARG A 281 3.53 15.70 9.75
CA ARG A 281 4.46 16.80 9.43
C ARG A 281 5.75 16.61 10.22
N ARG A 282 6.90 16.72 9.54
CA ARG A 282 8.19 16.68 10.21
C ARG A 282 8.33 17.88 11.16
N ARG A 283 8.65 17.58 12.41
CA ARG A 283 9.02 18.58 13.42
C ARG A 283 10.37 19.21 13.13
#